data_6918be7c41c50e58cfadb5035c80b1d0
#
_entry.id   6918be7c41c50e58cfadb5035c80b1d0
#
_cell.length_a   1.000
_cell.length_b   1.000
_cell.length_c   1.000
_cell.angle_alpha   90.00
_cell.angle_beta   90.00
_cell.angle_gamma   90.00
#
_symmetry.space_group_name_H-M   'P 1'
#
loop_
_entity.id
_entity.type
_entity.pdbx_description
1 polymer ?
#
loop_
_entity_poly.entity_id
_entity_poly.type
_entity_poly.pdbx_seq_one_letter_code
_entity_poly.pdbx_strand_id
1 'polypeptide(L)'
;GYKVRIRKLDPYLNIDPGTMNPYEHGEVYVTEDGAETDLDLGHYERFTEINSKKSDNITTGKIYQNIITKERNGDYKGSTVQIIPHVTDEIKKFITSDLTNEDFVICEIGGTVGDIESLPFLEAIRQYSNEVGSKNCLFIHLTLVPYIKSAAELKTKPTQHSVKELRSIGIQPDMILCRSESLIPKEEKAKIALFCNVEKSNVFQSIDVKSIYEVPIKYQEEGLDKKILDHFGIVNKK
;
A
#
# COMPACT_ATOMS: atom_id res chain seq x y z
N GLY A 1 -9.36 -13.32 16.14
CA GLY A 1 -8.67 -12.71 15.01
C GLY A 1 -7.45 -11.93 15.45
N TYR A 2 -6.69 -11.43 14.51
CA TYR A 2 -5.54 -10.56 14.78
C TYR A 2 -5.99 -9.10 14.90
N LYS A 3 -5.25 -8.30 15.66
CA LYS A 3 -5.45 -6.86 15.74
C LYS A 3 -4.70 -6.20 14.60
N VAL A 4 -5.42 -5.53 13.71
CA VAL A 4 -4.86 -4.93 12.50
C VAL A 4 -5.08 -3.42 12.54
N ARG A 5 -4.07 -2.66 12.17
CA ARG A 5 -4.15 -1.23 11.88
C ARG A 5 -3.88 -1.00 10.40
N ILE A 6 -4.71 -0.19 9.75
CA ILE A 6 -4.51 0.16 8.35
C ILE A 6 -4.19 1.63 8.25
N ARG A 7 -3.17 1.98 7.45
CA ARG A 7 -2.72 3.35 7.23
C ARG A 7 -2.68 3.66 5.74
N LYS A 8 -3.14 4.84 5.41
CA LYS A 8 -3.12 5.39 4.05
C LYS A 8 -2.05 6.46 3.95
N LEU A 9 -1.19 6.34 2.94
CA LEU A 9 -0.15 7.30 2.61
C LEU A 9 -0.44 7.85 1.22
N ASP A 10 -0.84 9.13 1.17
CA ASP A 10 -1.29 9.79 -0.05
C ASP A 10 -0.21 10.70 -0.64
N PRO A 11 0.24 10.49 -1.88
CA PRO A 11 1.38 11.20 -2.44
C PRO A 11 1.08 12.61 -2.94
N TYR A 12 -0.15 13.11 -2.83
CA TYR A 12 -0.47 14.47 -3.28
C TYR A 12 -0.01 15.55 -2.27
N LEU A 13 0.15 16.80 -2.78
CA LEU A 13 0.64 17.93 -1.99
C LEU A 13 -0.43 18.66 -1.17
N ASN A 14 -1.68 18.30 -1.29
CA ASN A 14 -2.72 18.84 -0.42
C ASN A 14 -2.47 18.40 1.04
N ILE A 15 -2.73 19.29 1.99
CA ILE A 15 -2.58 18.98 3.43
C ILE A 15 -3.55 17.89 3.84
N ASP A 16 -4.78 17.97 3.33
CA ASP A 16 -5.85 17.01 3.43
C ASP A 16 -6.76 17.13 2.19
N PRO A 17 -7.71 16.22 1.98
CA PRO A 17 -8.61 16.26 0.83
C PRO A 17 -9.81 17.20 0.98
N GLY A 18 -9.98 17.92 2.09
CA GLY A 18 -11.18 18.70 2.41
C GLY A 18 -11.54 19.79 1.40
N THR A 19 -10.53 20.33 0.69
CA THR A 19 -10.72 21.35 -0.35
C THR A 19 -10.61 20.80 -1.77
N MET A 20 -10.42 19.49 -1.92
CA MET A 20 -10.28 18.87 -3.24
C MET A 20 -11.63 18.75 -3.94
N ASN A 21 -11.60 18.79 -5.28
CA ASN A 21 -12.79 18.62 -6.09
C ASN A 21 -13.26 17.14 -6.03
N PRO A 22 -14.48 16.87 -5.54
CA PRO A 22 -14.99 15.49 -5.45
C PRO A 22 -15.07 14.75 -6.79
N TYR A 23 -15.24 15.48 -7.89
CA TYR A 23 -15.27 14.86 -9.23
C TYR A 23 -13.91 14.38 -9.73
N GLU A 24 -12.82 14.93 -9.17
CA GLU A 24 -11.45 14.56 -9.53
C GLU A 24 -10.86 13.55 -8.56
N HIS A 25 -11.14 13.71 -7.27
CA HIS A 25 -10.52 12.94 -6.19
C HIS A 25 -11.47 11.90 -5.56
N GLY A 26 -12.77 12.09 -5.66
CA GLY A 26 -13.78 11.34 -4.92
C GLY A 26 -14.25 12.08 -3.66
N GLU A 27 -15.14 11.44 -2.92
CA GLU A 27 -15.72 12.01 -1.70
C GLU A 27 -14.69 12.00 -0.56
N VAL A 28 -14.79 13.00 0.31
CA VAL A 28 -14.00 13.09 1.54
C VAL A 28 -14.66 12.26 2.63
N TYR A 29 -13.85 11.47 3.32
CA TYR A 29 -14.26 10.73 4.50
C TYR A 29 -13.82 11.46 5.77
N VAL A 30 -14.72 11.63 6.73
CA VAL A 30 -14.43 12.27 8.01
C VAL A 30 -14.35 11.20 9.09
N THR A 31 -13.20 11.08 9.73
CA THR A 31 -12.98 10.14 10.83
C THR A 31 -13.73 10.55 12.10
N GLU A 32 -13.90 9.64 13.07
CA GLU A 32 -14.56 9.92 14.34
C GLU A 32 -13.90 11.07 15.11
N ASP A 33 -12.58 11.22 15.01
CA ASP A 33 -11.80 12.31 15.62
C ASP A 33 -11.69 13.57 14.76
N GLY A 34 -12.53 13.68 13.69
CA GLY A 34 -12.74 14.89 12.91
C GLY A 34 -11.67 15.16 11.84
N ALA A 35 -10.88 14.19 11.43
CA ALA A 35 -9.95 14.35 10.33
C ALA A 35 -10.66 14.17 8.98
N GLU A 36 -10.40 15.07 8.04
CA GLU A 36 -10.78 14.92 6.64
C GLU A 36 -9.73 14.05 5.94
N THR A 37 -10.17 12.96 5.31
CA THR A 37 -9.29 11.94 4.75
C THR A 37 -9.82 11.42 3.42
N ASP A 38 -9.00 10.61 2.74
CA ASP A 38 -9.42 9.86 1.57
C ASP A 38 -10.57 8.88 1.92
N LEU A 39 -11.45 8.64 0.97
CA LEU A 39 -12.58 7.72 1.09
C LEU A 39 -12.16 6.29 1.47
N ASP A 40 -10.94 5.91 1.14
CA ASP A 40 -10.39 4.58 1.45
C ASP A 40 -10.47 4.24 2.95
N LEU A 41 -10.34 5.23 3.84
CA LEU A 41 -10.48 5.00 5.28
C LEU A 41 -11.88 4.49 5.66
N GLY A 42 -12.91 4.99 4.99
CA GLY A 42 -14.28 4.48 5.16
C GLY A 42 -14.43 3.03 4.70
N HIS A 43 -13.70 2.63 3.66
CA HIS A 43 -13.65 1.24 3.23
C HIS A 43 -12.90 0.36 4.24
N TYR A 44 -11.80 0.84 4.84
CA TYR A 44 -11.10 0.09 5.88
C TYR A 44 -12.00 -0.18 7.09
N GLU A 45 -12.72 0.84 7.57
CA GLU A 45 -13.67 0.67 8.68
C GLU A 45 -14.75 -0.36 8.36
N ARG A 46 -15.27 -0.35 7.14
CA ARG A 46 -16.30 -1.29 6.68
C ARG A 46 -15.88 -2.76 6.80
N PHE A 47 -14.61 -3.05 6.57
CA PHE A 47 -14.10 -4.42 6.60
C PHE A 47 -13.47 -4.83 7.93
N THR A 48 -12.99 -3.86 8.72
CA THR A 48 -12.30 -4.15 9.98
C THR A 48 -13.17 -3.94 11.22
N GLU A 49 -14.28 -3.19 11.08
CA GLU A 49 -15.11 -2.72 12.19
C GLU A 49 -14.32 -1.90 13.24
N ILE A 50 -13.19 -1.30 12.82
CA ILE A 50 -12.31 -0.47 13.64
C ILE A 50 -12.35 0.94 13.10
N ASN A 51 -12.69 1.92 13.96
CA ASN A 51 -12.71 3.32 13.56
C ASN A 51 -11.31 3.82 13.25
N SER A 52 -11.17 4.40 12.06
CA SER A 52 -9.95 5.07 11.62
C SER A 52 -9.76 6.37 12.38
N LYS A 53 -8.53 6.77 12.55
CA LYS A 53 -8.14 7.99 13.27
C LYS A 53 -7.34 8.91 12.36
N LYS A 54 -7.21 10.15 12.79
CA LYS A 54 -6.33 11.15 12.16
C LYS A 54 -4.89 10.66 11.93
N SER A 55 -4.42 9.76 12.81
CA SER A 55 -3.10 9.12 12.68
C SER A 55 -3.05 7.98 11.66
N ASP A 56 -4.15 7.66 10.98
CA ASP A 56 -4.19 6.58 9.99
C ASP A 56 -4.07 7.08 8.55
N ASN A 57 -4.05 8.41 8.33
CA ASN A 57 -3.84 9.01 7.03
C ASN A 57 -2.78 10.11 7.09
N ILE A 58 -1.90 10.13 6.11
CA ILE A 58 -0.94 11.21 5.92
C ILE A 58 -0.76 11.52 4.43
N THR A 59 -0.65 12.81 4.11
CA THR A 59 -0.36 13.29 2.77
C THR A 59 1.08 13.78 2.67
N THR A 60 1.63 13.82 1.45
CA THR A 60 2.93 14.46 1.20
C THR A 60 2.92 15.91 1.67
N GLY A 61 1.83 16.65 1.41
CA GLY A 61 1.71 18.05 1.83
C GLY A 61 1.85 18.22 3.32
N LYS A 62 1.21 17.36 4.12
CA LYS A 62 1.31 17.39 5.58
C LYS A 62 2.72 17.05 6.09
N ILE A 63 3.39 16.08 5.45
CA ILE A 63 4.78 15.73 5.77
C ILE A 63 5.69 16.94 5.55
N TYR A 64 5.63 17.56 4.36
CA TYR A 64 6.44 18.73 4.04
C TYR A 64 6.12 19.91 4.94
N GLN A 65 4.86 20.17 5.25
CA GLN A 65 4.46 21.22 6.19
C GLN A 65 5.12 21.01 7.56
N ASN A 66 5.09 19.79 8.08
CA ASN A 66 5.72 19.46 9.35
C ASN A 66 7.23 19.70 9.31
N ILE A 67 7.89 19.28 8.24
CA ILE A 67 9.35 19.44 8.07
C ILE A 67 9.73 20.91 7.96
N ILE A 68 9.01 21.69 7.14
CA ILE A 68 9.25 23.13 6.98
C ILE A 68 9.02 23.86 8.30
N THR A 69 7.97 23.50 9.03
CA THR A 69 7.70 24.08 10.36
C THR A 69 8.84 23.79 11.34
N LYS A 70 9.33 22.58 11.39
CA LYS A 70 10.49 22.20 12.21
C LYS A 70 11.76 22.96 11.81
N GLU A 71 11.99 23.11 10.50
CA GLU A 71 13.13 23.87 9.99
C GLU A 71 13.05 25.33 10.45
N ARG A 72 11.90 25.99 10.30
CA ARG A 72 11.69 27.39 10.71
C ARG A 72 11.81 27.58 12.22
N ASN A 73 11.48 26.58 13.01
CA ASN A 73 11.64 26.58 14.47
C ASN A 73 13.10 26.30 14.91
N GLY A 74 14.00 25.93 13.99
CA GLY A 74 15.39 25.63 14.30
C GLY A 74 15.65 24.23 14.85
N ASP A 75 14.69 23.33 14.73
CA ASP A 75 14.79 21.96 15.28
C ASP A 75 15.94 21.17 14.67
N TYR A 76 16.30 21.47 13.42
CA TYR A 76 17.43 20.87 12.71
C TYR A 76 18.80 21.51 12.98
N LYS A 77 18.87 22.52 13.87
CA LYS A 77 20.13 23.14 14.32
C LYS A 77 21.07 23.61 13.20
N GLY A 78 20.50 24.10 12.08
CA GLY A 78 21.25 24.58 10.92
C GLY A 78 21.71 23.50 9.93
N SER A 79 21.30 22.26 10.11
CA SER A 79 21.57 21.19 9.14
C SER A 79 20.83 21.43 7.83
N THR A 80 21.41 21.00 6.70
CA THR A 80 20.71 20.94 5.42
C THR A 80 19.60 19.92 5.47
N VAL A 81 18.35 20.34 5.29
CA VAL A 81 17.18 19.48 5.29
C VAL A 81 16.95 18.90 3.89
N GLN A 82 16.88 17.58 3.78
CA GLN A 82 16.79 16.83 2.51
C GLN A 82 15.68 15.79 2.57
N ILE A 83 15.30 15.24 1.41
CA ILE A 83 14.34 14.14 1.33
C ILE A 83 14.85 12.96 2.15
N ILE A 84 16.10 12.57 1.96
CA ILE A 84 16.79 11.58 2.78
C ILE A 84 17.80 12.31 3.66
N PRO A 85 17.74 12.19 5.00
CA PRO A 85 16.85 11.32 5.77
C PRO A 85 15.55 11.99 6.24
N HIS A 86 15.38 13.31 6.14
CA HIS A 86 14.38 14.05 6.94
C HIS A 86 12.93 13.70 6.56
N VAL A 87 12.61 13.63 5.25
CA VAL A 87 11.27 13.25 4.79
C VAL A 87 11.02 11.76 5.04
N THR A 88 12.01 10.91 4.73
CA THR A 88 11.88 9.47 4.95
C THR A 88 11.73 9.12 6.43
N ASP A 89 12.42 9.82 7.32
CA ASP A 89 12.30 9.60 8.76
C ASP A 89 10.93 10.06 9.30
N GLU A 90 10.38 11.16 8.78
CA GLU A 90 9.01 11.59 9.16
C GLU A 90 7.97 10.58 8.70
N ILE A 91 8.13 9.99 7.51
CA ILE A 91 7.25 8.92 7.00
C ILE A 91 7.37 7.67 7.90
N LYS A 92 8.59 7.22 8.21
CA LYS A 92 8.81 6.06 9.09
C LYS A 92 8.22 6.28 10.48
N LYS A 93 8.37 7.50 11.01
CA LYS A 93 7.76 7.90 12.28
C LYS A 93 6.23 7.82 12.21
N PHE A 94 5.61 8.26 11.12
CA PHE A 94 4.16 8.11 10.93
C PHE A 94 3.75 6.63 10.94
N ILE A 95 4.43 5.77 10.20
CA ILE A 95 4.13 4.35 10.12
C ILE A 95 4.11 3.69 11.50
N THR A 96 4.98 4.12 12.39
CA THR A 96 5.15 3.53 13.72
C THR A 96 4.45 4.28 14.87
N SER A 97 3.83 5.44 14.58
CA SER A 97 3.17 6.25 15.61
C SER A 97 1.88 5.59 16.11
N ASP A 98 1.45 5.93 17.32
CA ASP A 98 0.18 5.53 17.94
C ASP A 98 -0.15 4.03 17.88
N LEU A 99 0.87 3.19 17.75
CA LEU A 99 0.71 1.75 17.86
C LEU A 99 0.67 1.35 19.32
N THR A 100 -0.24 0.44 19.68
CA THR A 100 -0.42 -0.03 21.05
C THR A 100 -0.10 -1.51 21.20
N ASN A 101 -0.88 -2.36 20.54
CA ASN A 101 -0.76 -3.81 20.63
C ASN A 101 -1.32 -4.49 19.38
N GLU A 102 -1.15 -3.85 18.24
CA GLU A 102 -1.51 -4.39 16.94
C GLU A 102 -0.58 -5.54 16.55
N ASP A 103 -1.16 -6.61 16.02
CA ASP A 103 -0.40 -7.74 15.49
C ASP A 103 0.17 -7.40 14.11
N PHE A 104 -0.58 -6.59 13.32
CA PHE A 104 -0.21 -6.18 11.97
C PHE A 104 -0.50 -4.70 11.74
N VAL A 105 0.37 -4.05 11.01
CA VAL A 105 0.15 -2.71 10.43
C VAL A 105 0.20 -2.86 8.91
N ILE A 106 -0.90 -2.51 8.25
CA ILE A 106 -1.00 -2.50 6.79
C ILE A 106 -0.86 -1.06 6.32
N CYS A 107 0.16 -0.77 5.52
CA CYS A 107 0.36 0.54 4.93
C CYS A 107 0.01 0.49 3.43
N GLU A 108 -1.02 1.21 3.04
CA GLU A 108 -1.34 1.40 1.63
C GLU A 108 -0.67 2.67 1.12
N ILE A 109 0.17 2.50 0.10
CA ILE A 109 0.80 3.61 -0.59
C ILE A 109 -0.08 3.99 -1.79
N GLY A 110 -0.61 5.21 -1.77
CA GLY A 110 -1.40 5.75 -2.87
C GLY A 110 -0.56 6.05 -4.11
N GLY A 111 -1.25 6.24 -5.23
CA GLY A 111 -0.62 6.51 -6.52
C GLY A 111 -0.10 5.27 -7.25
N THR A 112 0.54 5.50 -8.38
CA THR A 112 1.08 4.45 -9.24
C THR A 112 2.59 4.33 -9.04
N VAL A 113 3.10 3.10 -8.96
CA VAL A 113 4.55 2.86 -8.92
C VAL A 113 5.18 3.39 -10.20
N GLY A 114 6.19 4.27 -10.04
CA GLY A 114 6.83 5.00 -11.12
C GLY A 114 6.48 6.49 -11.14
N ASP A 115 5.43 6.91 -10.43
CA ASP A 115 5.10 8.32 -10.28
C ASP A 115 6.10 8.99 -9.32
N ILE A 116 6.52 10.22 -9.67
CA ILE A 116 7.51 11.00 -8.91
C ILE A 116 7.02 11.24 -7.49
N GLU A 117 5.74 11.50 -7.31
CA GLU A 117 5.12 11.84 -6.04
C GLU A 117 5.25 10.71 -5.00
N SER A 118 5.25 9.46 -5.44
CA SER A 118 5.29 8.30 -4.56
C SER A 118 6.70 7.93 -4.09
N LEU A 119 7.74 8.45 -4.75
CA LEU A 119 9.14 8.05 -4.50
C LEU A 119 9.58 8.21 -3.03
N PRO A 120 9.26 9.31 -2.31
CA PRO A 120 9.66 9.44 -0.90
C PRO A 120 9.02 8.38 0.00
N PHE A 121 7.77 7.99 -0.28
CA PHE A 121 7.10 6.93 0.46
C PHE A 121 7.74 5.56 0.18
N LEU A 122 7.97 5.25 -1.08
CA LEU A 122 8.61 3.98 -1.48
C LEU A 122 10.03 3.87 -0.90
N GLU A 123 10.80 4.95 -0.91
CA GLU A 123 12.12 4.98 -0.30
C GLU A 123 12.04 4.78 1.24
N ALA A 124 11.09 5.43 1.91
CA ALA A 124 10.91 5.28 3.35
C ALA A 124 10.56 3.84 3.74
N ILE A 125 9.62 3.19 3.03
CA ILE A 125 9.26 1.79 3.34
C ILE A 125 10.39 0.82 2.99
N ARG A 126 11.17 1.08 1.94
CA ARG A 126 12.38 0.31 1.62
C ARG A 126 13.40 0.37 2.77
N GLN A 127 13.67 1.58 3.28
CA GLN A 127 14.55 1.78 4.44
C GLN A 127 13.99 1.07 5.68
N TYR A 128 12.70 1.26 5.96
CA TYR A 128 12.05 0.66 7.13
C TYR A 128 12.10 -0.87 7.09
N SER A 129 11.87 -1.47 5.91
CA SER A 129 11.99 -2.92 5.73
C SER A 129 13.39 -3.43 6.09
N ASN A 130 14.44 -2.70 5.72
CA ASN A 130 15.81 -3.04 6.08
C ASN A 130 16.07 -2.92 7.60
N GLU A 131 15.45 -1.93 8.25
CA GLU A 131 15.58 -1.71 9.70
C GLU A 131 14.89 -2.81 10.52
N VAL A 132 13.69 -3.23 10.12
CA VAL A 132 12.92 -4.26 10.85
C VAL A 132 13.26 -5.69 10.42
N GLY A 133 13.89 -5.84 9.27
CA GLY A 133 14.24 -7.12 8.66
C GLY A 133 13.10 -7.76 7.87
N SER A 134 13.44 -8.49 6.81
CA SER A 134 12.50 -9.07 5.83
C SER A 134 11.45 -10.02 6.44
N LYS A 135 11.74 -10.63 7.58
CA LYS A 135 10.78 -11.50 8.28
C LYS A 135 9.65 -10.74 8.96
N ASN A 136 9.82 -9.43 9.16
CA ASN A 136 8.86 -8.55 9.82
C ASN A 136 8.20 -7.58 8.85
N CYS A 137 8.48 -7.70 7.56
CA CYS A 137 7.91 -6.86 6.52
C CYS A 137 7.50 -7.73 5.32
N LEU A 138 6.38 -7.39 4.70
CA LEU A 138 5.84 -8.08 3.53
C LEU A 138 5.42 -7.06 2.49
N PHE A 139 5.94 -7.19 1.28
CA PHE A 139 5.57 -6.34 0.15
C PHE A 139 4.56 -7.05 -0.75
N ILE A 140 3.34 -6.53 -0.76
CA ILE A 140 2.27 -6.97 -1.67
C ILE A 140 2.08 -5.91 -2.74
N HIS A 141 2.26 -6.27 -3.99
CA HIS A 141 2.11 -5.36 -5.13
C HIS A 141 0.82 -5.64 -5.89
N LEU A 142 -0.06 -4.64 -5.93
CA LEU A 142 -1.31 -4.71 -6.68
C LEU A 142 -1.08 -4.25 -8.12
N THR A 143 -1.50 -5.08 -9.09
CA THR A 143 -1.32 -4.81 -10.52
C THR A 143 -2.59 -5.05 -11.31
N LEU A 144 -2.62 -4.55 -12.54
CA LEU A 144 -3.69 -4.80 -13.48
C LEU A 144 -3.23 -5.76 -14.59
N VAL A 145 -4.03 -6.80 -14.84
CA VAL A 145 -3.89 -7.72 -15.97
C VAL A 145 -5.09 -7.52 -16.89
N PRO A 146 -5.03 -6.57 -17.84
CA PRO A 146 -6.17 -6.23 -18.68
C PRO A 146 -6.43 -7.32 -19.71
N TYR A 147 -7.71 -7.51 -20.03
CA TYR A 147 -8.15 -8.31 -21.18
C TYR A 147 -8.35 -7.41 -22.40
N ILE A 148 -7.64 -7.69 -23.47
CA ILE A 148 -7.75 -6.94 -24.72
C ILE A 148 -8.75 -7.63 -25.64
N LYS A 149 -9.98 -7.09 -25.72
CA LYS A 149 -11.08 -7.68 -26.48
C LYS A 149 -10.74 -7.92 -27.95
N SER A 150 -10.06 -6.97 -28.61
CA SER A 150 -9.66 -7.08 -30.02
C SER A 150 -8.65 -8.19 -30.30
N ALA A 151 -7.84 -8.55 -29.32
CA ALA A 151 -6.82 -9.61 -29.41
C ALA A 151 -7.26 -10.92 -28.75
N ALA A 152 -8.41 -10.90 -28.06
CA ALA A 152 -8.94 -12.02 -27.28
C ALA A 152 -7.92 -12.61 -26.28
N GLU A 153 -7.12 -11.77 -25.64
CA GLU A 153 -6.05 -12.23 -24.75
C GLU A 153 -5.86 -11.32 -23.52
N LEU A 154 -5.34 -11.92 -22.43
CA LEU A 154 -4.86 -11.21 -21.26
C LEU A 154 -3.44 -10.68 -21.52
N LYS A 155 -3.17 -9.45 -21.07
CA LYS A 155 -1.83 -8.84 -21.17
C LYS A 155 -1.14 -8.78 -19.82
N THR A 156 -0.04 -9.52 -19.68
CA THR A 156 0.78 -9.54 -18.48
C THR A 156 1.90 -8.49 -18.47
N LYS A 157 2.15 -7.84 -19.60
CA LYS A 157 3.20 -6.81 -19.73
C LYS A 157 3.04 -5.63 -18.78
N PRO A 158 1.84 -5.05 -18.55
CA PRO A 158 1.68 -3.95 -17.59
C PRO A 158 2.15 -4.35 -16.19
N THR A 159 1.78 -5.55 -15.71
CA THR A 159 2.25 -6.11 -14.44
C THR A 159 3.78 -6.24 -14.40
N GLN A 160 4.39 -6.81 -15.46
CA GLN A 160 5.84 -6.96 -15.54
C GLN A 160 6.57 -5.61 -15.48
N HIS A 161 6.06 -4.59 -16.16
CA HIS A 161 6.63 -3.24 -16.15
C HIS A 161 6.47 -2.58 -14.78
N SER A 162 5.31 -2.66 -14.15
CA SER A 162 5.07 -2.11 -12.83
C SER A 162 6.01 -2.73 -11.78
N VAL A 163 6.19 -4.05 -11.80
CA VAL A 163 7.14 -4.73 -10.90
C VAL A 163 8.59 -4.34 -11.22
N LYS A 164 8.94 -4.16 -12.49
CA LYS A 164 10.28 -3.69 -12.88
C LYS A 164 10.57 -2.31 -12.29
N GLU A 165 9.61 -1.37 -12.36
CA GLU A 165 9.76 -0.05 -11.76
C GLU A 165 9.93 -0.15 -10.24
N LEU A 166 9.10 -0.95 -9.55
CA LEU A 166 9.24 -1.17 -8.11
C LEU A 166 10.62 -1.72 -7.73
N ARG A 167 11.13 -2.68 -8.51
CA ARG A 167 12.46 -3.25 -8.31
C ARG A 167 13.59 -2.25 -8.58
N SER A 168 13.40 -1.28 -9.48
CA SER A 168 14.39 -0.22 -9.73
C SER A 168 14.58 0.70 -8.53
N ILE A 169 13.56 0.82 -7.68
CA ILE A 169 13.59 1.54 -6.40
C ILE A 169 14.25 0.71 -5.29
N GLY A 170 14.47 -0.59 -5.53
CA GLY A 170 15.08 -1.52 -4.56
C GLY A 170 14.08 -2.31 -3.74
N ILE A 171 12.81 -2.38 -4.15
CA ILE A 171 11.77 -3.18 -3.52
C ILE A 171 11.45 -4.39 -4.40
N GLN A 172 11.70 -5.60 -3.90
CA GLN A 172 11.22 -6.83 -4.51
C GLN A 172 9.87 -7.20 -3.87
N PRO A 173 8.77 -7.28 -4.62
CA PRO A 173 7.51 -7.74 -4.04
C PRO A 173 7.62 -9.22 -3.64
N ASP A 174 7.05 -9.55 -2.50
CA ASP A 174 6.92 -10.93 -2.01
C ASP A 174 5.71 -11.62 -2.64
N MET A 175 4.65 -10.85 -2.87
CA MET A 175 3.39 -11.31 -3.44
C MET A 175 2.87 -10.31 -4.47
N ILE A 176 2.16 -10.81 -5.47
CA ILE A 176 1.50 -9.98 -6.48
C ILE A 176 0.01 -10.30 -6.50
N LEU A 177 -0.82 -9.26 -6.34
CA LEU A 177 -2.26 -9.32 -6.55
C LEU A 177 -2.58 -8.80 -7.95
N CYS A 178 -3.06 -9.67 -8.82
CA CYS A 178 -3.37 -9.35 -10.21
C CYS A 178 -4.87 -9.10 -10.36
N ARG A 179 -5.27 -7.83 -10.43
CA ARG A 179 -6.65 -7.49 -10.76
C ARG A 179 -6.95 -7.82 -12.23
N SER A 180 -8.06 -8.50 -12.48
CA SER A 180 -8.49 -8.88 -13.82
C SER A 180 -10.01 -9.03 -13.88
N GLU A 181 -10.61 -8.72 -15.04
CA GLU A 181 -12.04 -8.96 -15.28
C GLU A 181 -12.38 -10.46 -15.40
N SER A 182 -11.39 -11.30 -15.67
CA SER A 182 -11.57 -12.74 -15.89
C SER A 182 -10.49 -13.57 -15.23
N LEU A 183 -10.72 -14.88 -15.14
CA LEU A 183 -9.75 -15.83 -14.61
C LEU A 183 -8.42 -15.75 -15.36
N ILE A 184 -7.33 -15.67 -14.62
CA ILE A 184 -5.97 -15.67 -15.16
C ILE A 184 -5.51 -17.13 -15.29
N PRO A 185 -5.22 -17.62 -16.51
CA PRO A 185 -4.76 -18.99 -16.71
C PRO A 185 -3.48 -19.29 -15.94
N LYS A 186 -3.29 -20.56 -15.58
CA LYS A 186 -2.10 -21.01 -14.82
C LYS A 186 -0.79 -20.69 -15.55
N GLU A 187 -0.80 -20.70 -16.86
CA GLU A 187 0.36 -20.36 -17.72
C GLU A 187 0.71 -18.88 -17.61
N GLU A 188 -0.30 -18.00 -17.62
CA GLU A 188 -0.09 -16.56 -17.47
C GLU A 188 0.35 -16.20 -16.04
N LYS A 189 -0.21 -16.87 -15.00
CA LYS A 189 0.32 -16.74 -13.61
C LYS A 189 1.79 -17.18 -13.53
N ALA A 190 2.16 -18.28 -14.19
CA ALA A 190 3.54 -18.76 -14.22
C ALA A 190 4.48 -17.78 -14.94
N LYS A 191 4.03 -17.17 -16.01
CA LYS A 191 4.74 -16.13 -16.74
C LYS A 191 4.95 -14.87 -15.89
N ILE A 192 3.91 -14.39 -15.21
CA ILE A 192 4.02 -13.27 -14.26
C ILE A 192 5.07 -13.62 -13.20
N ALA A 193 4.97 -14.78 -12.58
CA ALA A 193 5.89 -15.22 -11.53
C ALA A 193 7.36 -15.20 -12.01
N LEU A 194 7.62 -15.74 -13.20
CA LEU A 194 8.96 -15.78 -13.80
C LEU A 194 9.53 -14.37 -14.03
N PHE A 195 8.77 -13.50 -14.70
CA PHE A 195 9.25 -12.15 -15.04
C PHE A 195 9.33 -11.21 -13.84
N CYS A 196 8.51 -11.42 -12.84
CA CYS A 196 8.45 -10.59 -11.63
C CYS A 196 9.35 -11.14 -10.50
N ASN A 197 10.00 -12.27 -10.70
CA ASN A 197 10.88 -12.91 -9.71
C ASN A 197 10.17 -13.20 -8.38
N VAL A 198 8.98 -13.80 -8.47
CA VAL A 198 8.21 -14.29 -7.33
C VAL A 198 7.88 -15.77 -7.52
N GLU A 199 7.58 -16.47 -6.43
CA GLU A 199 7.08 -17.84 -6.53
C GLU A 199 5.70 -17.88 -7.21
N LYS A 200 5.41 -18.94 -7.97
CA LYS A 200 4.09 -19.13 -8.62
C LYS A 200 2.95 -19.10 -7.61
N SER A 201 3.17 -19.62 -6.43
CA SER A 201 2.23 -19.65 -5.32
C SER A 201 1.95 -18.27 -4.69
N ASN A 202 2.74 -17.26 -5.05
CA ASN A 202 2.62 -15.89 -4.56
C ASN A 202 2.03 -14.93 -5.62
N VAL A 203 1.51 -15.48 -6.73
CA VAL A 203 0.74 -14.72 -7.73
C VAL A 203 -0.73 -15.04 -7.55
N PHE A 204 -1.45 -14.09 -6.98
CA PHE A 204 -2.88 -14.20 -6.68
C PHE A 204 -3.70 -13.42 -7.70
N GLN A 205 -4.88 -13.90 -8.00
CA GLN A 205 -5.83 -13.17 -8.83
C GLN A 205 -6.84 -12.43 -7.97
N SER A 206 -7.17 -11.22 -8.38
CA SER A 206 -8.23 -10.39 -7.83
C SER A 206 -9.26 -10.18 -8.95
N ILE A 207 -10.25 -11.05 -9.02
CA ILE A 207 -11.27 -11.00 -10.06
C ILE A 207 -12.35 -10.04 -9.65
N ASP A 208 -12.88 -9.29 -10.61
CA ASP A 208 -14.04 -8.44 -10.39
C ASP A 208 -15.23 -9.27 -9.90
N VAL A 209 -15.85 -8.83 -8.83
CA VAL A 209 -16.97 -9.50 -8.15
C VAL A 209 -18.22 -8.62 -8.15
N LYS A 210 -19.37 -9.20 -7.90
CA LYS A 210 -20.65 -8.44 -7.88
C LYS A 210 -20.78 -7.56 -6.65
N SER A 211 -20.20 -7.96 -5.53
CA SER A 211 -20.20 -7.22 -4.28
C SER A 211 -18.79 -7.15 -3.71
N ILE A 212 -18.39 -5.97 -3.23
CA ILE A 212 -17.07 -5.79 -2.59
C ILE A 212 -16.86 -6.71 -1.40
N TYR A 213 -17.92 -7.15 -0.74
CA TYR A 213 -17.85 -8.10 0.38
C TYR A 213 -17.44 -9.52 -0.03
N GLU A 214 -17.45 -9.83 -1.32
CA GLU A 214 -16.94 -11.11 -1.84
C GLU A 214 -15.41 -11.10 -1.98
N VAL A 215 -14.78 -9.92 -2.05
CA VAL A 215 -13.33 -9.80 -2.27
C VAL A 215 -12.50 -10.53 -1.22
N PRO A 216 -12.72 -10.35 0.09
CA PRO A 216 -11.97 -11.10 1.11
C PRO A 216 -12.17 -12.61 1.02
N ILE A 217 -13.39 -13.05 0.65
CA ILE A 217 -13.70 -14.48 0.48
C ILE A 217 -12.88 -15.06 -0.69
N LYS A 218 -12.80 -14.31 -1.80
CA LYS A 218 -12.00 -14.73 -2.96
C LYS A 218 -10.50 -14.81 -2.64
N TYR A 219 -9.96 -13.88 -1.86
CA TYR A 219 -8.59 -13.96 -1.41
C TYR A 219 -8.33 -15.15 -0.47
N GLN A 220 -9.29 -15.48 0.39
CA GLN A 220 -9.20 -16.67 1.24
C GLN A 220 -9.23 -17.96 0.41
N GLU A 221 -10.13 -18.05 -0.58
CA GLU A 221 -10.18 -19.18 -1.52
C GLU A 221 -8.87 -19.37 -2.30
N GLU A 222 -8.18 -18.27 -2.67
CA GLU A 222 -6.84 -18.28 -3.28
C GLU A 222 -5.73 -18.61 -2.26
N GLY A 223 -6.00 -18.59 -0.96
CA GLY A 223 -5.04 -18.88 0.12
C GLY A 223 -4.10 -17.74 0.47
N LEU A 224 -4.48 -16.49 0.15
CA LEU A 224 -3.66 -15.30 0.43
C LEU A 224 -3.39 -15.13 1.94
N ASP A 225 -4.43 -15.28 2.76
CA ASP A 225 -4.36 -15.19 4.22
C ASP A 225 -3.34 -16.19 4.80
N LYS A 226 -3.39 -17.42 4.34
CA LYS A 226 -2.43 -18.46 4.74
C LYS A 226 -1.00 -18.09 4.35
N LYS A 227 -0.79 -17.61 3.12
CA LYS A 227 0.54 -17.22 2.65
C LYS A 227 1.12 -16.04 3.42
N ILE A 228 0.28 -15.07 3.81
CA ILE A 228 0.69 -13.96 4.68
C ILE A 228 1.14 -14.48 6.05
N LEU A 229 0.35 -15.34 6.68
CA LEU A 229 0.70 -15.93 7.98
C LEU A 229 1.98 -16.79 7.90
N ASP A 230 2.11 -17.60 6.85
CA ASP A 230 3.32 -18.42 6.60
C ASP A 230 4.58 -17.54 6.46
N HIS A 231 4.48 -16.39 5.77
CA HIS A 231 5.59 -15.44 5.64
C HIS A 231 6.09 -14.95 7.00
N PHE A 232 5.18 -14.62 7.91
CA PHE A 232 5.50 -14.16 9.27
C PHE A 232 5.79 -15.31 10.24
N GLY A 233 5.76 -16.56 9.80
CA GLY A 233 5.98 -17.74 10.66
C GLY A 233 4.87 -17.96 11.69
N ILE A 234 3.68 -17.46 11.42
CA ILE A 234 2.53 -17.55 12.32
C ILE A 234 1.75 -18.82 12.01
N VAL A 235 1.73 -19.74 12.96
CA VAL A 235 0.91 -20.95 12.86
C VAL A 235 -0.55 -20.58 13.10
N ASN A 236 -1.40 -20.81 12.08
CA ASN A 236 -2.83 -20.57 12.21
C ASN A 236 -3.39 -21.45 13.34
N LYS A 237 -3.72 -20.86 14.47
CA LYS A 237 -4.46 -21.57 15.52
C LYS A 237 -5.90 -21.69 15.04
N LYS A 238 -6.27 -22.88 14.56
CA LYS A 238 -7.65 -23.25 14.25
C LYS A 238 -8.58 -23.00 15.44
#